data_5b11affdb67f4dbe5465a66c6d0a0f02
#
_entry.id   5b11affdb67f4dbe5465a66c6d0a0f02
#
_cell.length_a   1.000
_cell.length_b   1.000
_cell.length_c   1.000
_cell.angle_alpha   90.00
_cell.angle_beta   90.00
_cell.angle_gamma   90.00
#
_symmetry.space_group_name_H-M   'P 1'
#
loop_
_entity.id
_entity.type
_entity.pdbx_description
1 polymer ?
#
loop_
_entity_poly.entity_id
_entity_poly.type
_entity_poly.pdbx_seq_one_letter_code
_entity_poly.pdbx_strand_id
1 'polypeptide(L)'
;VIWIWIGLIFTLCLPLAAWLALTLLFRYLKKKQFLDHVVRIFQEKPIFIVPRGVPIEGAEEVFFPANHNLQLHGCYLRTSARRRKGVILFGLEFGSNCWSCLPYCENLLANGFDIFAFETRNQGESQSSDGYEPLQWVTNFELEDTKSALQYLKNRPDADPSGVGLFGISKGGSAGLLAAAQDPYVRCFVTDGVFATYTTMVPYMRKWVTIYSDKYWIQVLLPTWIYRWFGKLGLKRLSREKRCRFPHLERAIRKLAPRPLLMIHGSADTYIKPEMAEALFKKARHPKQFWLVEGAKHNQALQIAGDEYQQCVLNFFKSHLAPQEDERTPVRIRDPESLANGELEKQKGSESLMVPVSLKFLPPNS
;
A
#
# COMPACT_ATOMS: atom_id res chain seq x y z
N VAL A 1 23.54 38.89 -48.15
CA VAL A 1 22.16 39.38 -47.89
C VAL A 1 21.14 38.26 -48.03
N ILE A 2 21.11 37.49 -49.13
CA ILE A 2 20.14 36.40 -49.39
C ILE A 2 20.22 35.32 -48.31
N TRP A 3 21.40 34.90 -47.88
CA TRP A 3 21.58 33.90 -46.84
C TRP A 3 21.07 34.33 -45.46
N ILE A 4 21.09 35.63 -45.16
CA ILE A 4 20.55 36.19 -43.93
C ILE A 4 19.01 36.11 -43.95
N TRP A 5 18.38 36.43 -45.06
CA TRP A 5 16.92 36.31 -45.22
C TRP A 5 16.45 34.86 -45.20
N ILE A 6 17.20 33.93 -45.80
CA ILE A 6 16.91 32.48 -45.72
C ILE A 6 17.01 32.02 -44.26
N GLY A 7 18.05 32.40 -43.54
CA GLY A 7 18.18 32.08 -42.12
C GLY A 7 17.06 32.65 -41.26
N LEU A 8 16.63 33.88 -41.50
CA LEU A 8 15.52 34.53 -40.79
C LEU A 8 14.17 33.86 -41.10
N ILE A 9 13.93 33.47 -42.35
CA ILE A 9 12.71 32.74 -42.71
C ILE A 9 12.70 31.36 -42.04
N PHE A 10 13.83 30.64 -42.03
CA PHE A 10 13.91 29.33 -41.34
C PHE A 10 13.71 29.45 -39.82
N THR A 11 14.29 30.46 -39.18
CA THR A 11 14.14 30.67 -37.72
C THR A 11 12.74 31.10 -37.31
N LEU A 12 11.97 31.75 -38.17
CA LEU A 12 10.58 32.15 -37.91
C LEU A 12 9.56 31.09 -38.34
N CYS A 13 9.75 30.48 -39.54
CA CYS A 13 8.80 29.54 -40.11
C CYS A 13 8.83 28.16 -39.42
N LEU A 14 10.00 27.67 -38.98
CA LEU A 14 10.13 26.41 -38.31
C LEU A 14 9.37 26.35 -36.94
N PRO A 15 9.52 27.33 -36.04
CA PRO A 15 8.74 27.37 -34.81
C PRO A 15 7.24 27.53 -35.05
N LEU A 16 6.83 28.30 -36.08
CA LEU A 16 5.43 28.47 -36.44
C LEU A 16 4.82 27.17 -37.00
N ALA A 17 5.53 26.48 -37.88
CA ALA A 17 5.11 25.18 -38.39
C ALA A 17 5.08 24.11 -37.31
N ALA A 18 6.06 24.09 -36.41
CA ALA A 18 6.07 23.22 -35.24
C ALA A 18 4.89 23.52 -34.30
N TRP A 19 4.60 24.79 -34.02
CA TRP A 19 3.45 25.20 -33.22
C TRP A 19 2.12 24.81 -33.88
N LEU A 20 1.97 24.99 -35.19
CA LEU A 20 0.78 24.58 -35.94
C LEU A 20 0.61 23.06 -35.92
N ALA A 21 1.69 22.30 -36.19
CA ALA A 21 1.68 20.85 -36.14
C ALA A 21 1.33 20.34 -34.72
N LEU A 22 1.90 20.96 -33.67
CA LEU A 22 1.56 20.65 -32.26
C LEU A 22 0.09 20.95 -31.99
N THR A 23 -0.43 22.07 -32.47
CA THR A 23 -1.82 22.46 -32.29
C THR A 23 -2.80 21.50 -33.00
N LEU A 24 -2.47 21.08 -34.20
CA LEU A 24 -3.26 20.09 -34.97
C LEU A 24 -3.19 18.70 -34.31
N LEU A 25 -2.00 18.28 -33.89
CA LEU A 25 -1.84 17.05 -33.09
C LEU A 25 -2.64 17.11 -31.79
N PHE A 26 -2.58 18.22 -31.07
CA PHE A 26 -3.34 18.46 -29.85
C PHE A 26 -4.85 18.40 -30.10
N ARG A 27 -5.35 19.00 -31.19
CA ARG A 27 -6.75 18.91 -31.59
C ARG A 27 -7.16 17.49 -31.99
N TYR A 28 -6.30 16.77 -32.73
CA TYR A 28 -6.53 15.37 -33.09
C TYR A 28 -6.58 14.47 -31.85
N LEU A 29 -5.63 14.63 -30.93
CA LEU A 29 -5.57 13.86 -29.68
C LEU A 29 -6.67 14.25 -28.66
N LYS A 30 -7.22 15.47 -28.76
CA LYS A 30 -8.35 15.94 -27.96
C LYS A 30 -9.70 15.41 -28.41
N LYS A 31 -9.77 14.73 -29.56
CA LYS A 31 -11.05 14.14 -30.00
C LYS A 31 -11.64 13.33 -28.85
N LYS A 32 -12.92 13.52 -28.61
CA LYS A 32 -13.72 12.88 -27.53
C LYS A 32 -13.39 11.40 -27.39
N GLN A 33 -13.23 10.71 -28.50
CA GLN A 33 -12.90 9.29 -28.58
C GLN A 33 -11.60 8.91 -27.86
N PHE A 34 -10.54 9.73 -27.93
CA PHE A 34 -9.26 9.41 -27.29
C PHE A 34 -9.33 9.57 -25.76
N LEU A 35 -10.00 10.61 -25.31
CA LEU A 35 -10.21 10.83 -23.87
C LEU A 35 -11.14 9.77 -23.29
N ASP A 36 -12.13 9.29 -24.04
CA ASP A 36 -13.01 8.21 -23.63
C ASP A 36 -12.23 6.90 -23.41
N HIS A 37 -11.26 6.57 -24.26
CA HIS A 37 -10.37 5.43 -24.06
C HIS A 37 -9.51 5.59 -22.80
N VAL A 38 -8.94 6.79 -22.57
CA VAL A 38 -8.16 7.05 -21.37
C VAL A 38 -9.00 6.90 -20.10
N VAL A 39 -10.23 7.43 -20.10
CA VAL A 39 -11.16 7.27 -18.96
C VAL A 39 -11.48 5.79 -18.74
N ARG A 40 -11.77 5.04 -19.82
CA ARG A 40 -12.03 3.60 -19.73
C ARG A 40 -10.85 2.83 -19.09
N ILE A 41 -9.60 3.13 -19.50
CA ILE A 41 -8.41 2.52 -18.91
C ILE A 41 -8.39 2.66 -17.38
N PHE A 42 -8.81 3.82 -16.84
CA PHE A 42 -8.86 4.03 -15.40
C PHE A 42 -10.09 3.43 -14.72
N GLN A 43 -11.10 2.99 -15.47
CA GLN A 43 -12.29 2.29 -14.97
C GLN A 43 -12.15 0.77 -15.01
N GLU A 44 -11.16 0.23 -15.74
CA GLU A 44 -10.92 -1.20 -15.80
C GLU A 44 -10.70 -1.79 -14.41
N LYS A 45 -11.33 -2.92 -14.14
CA LYS A 45 -11.14 -3.68 -12.91
C LYS A 45 -10.00 -4.68 -13.07
N PRO A 46 -9.30 -5.02 -12.00
CA PRO A 46 -8.30 -6.08 -12.03
C PRO A 46 -8.92 -7.40 -12.50
N ILE A 47 -8.20 -8.13 -13.37
CA ILE A 47 -8.66 -9.42 -13.95
C ILE A 47 -8.09 -10.59 -13.13
N PHE A 48 -7.76 -10.42 -11.87
CA PHE A 48 -7.31 -11.51 -11.04
C PHE A 48 -8.37 -11.90 -10.00
N ILE A 49 -8.36 -13.18 -9.62
CA ILE A 49 -9.23 -13.68 -8.57
C ILE A 49 -8.72 -13.15 -7.24
N VAL A 50 -9.58 -12.44 -6.52
CA VAL A 50 -9.28 -11.95 -5.19
C VAL A 50 -9.81 -12.96 -4.17
N PRO A 51 -8.95 -13.50 -3.30
CA PRO A 51 -9.39 -14.42 -2.26
C PRO A 51 -10.40 -13.75 -1.34
N ARG A 52 -11.47 -14.44 -1.00
CA ARG A 52 -12.40 -14.07 0.05
C ARG A 52 -12.31 -15.08 1.17
N GLY A 53 -12.14 -14.58 2.38
CA GLY A 53 -12.16 -15.41 3.58
C GLY A 53 -13.59 -15.75 3.98
N VAL A 54 -13.70 -16.72 4.88
CA VAL A 54 -14.93 -17.09 5.57
C VAL A 54 -14.89 -16.55 7.01
N PRO A 55 -16.04 -16.37 7.67
CA PRO A 55 -16.09 -15.95 9.06
C PRO A 55 -15.16 -16.78 9.95
N ILE A 56 -14.40 -16.10 10.80
CA ILE A 56 -13.39 -16.71 11.65
C ILE A 56 -14.00 -16.93 13.02
N GLU A 57 -13.91 -18.16 13.53
CA GLU A 57 -14.41 -18.50 14.87
C GLU A 57 -13.73 -17.66 15.95
N GLY A 58 -14.53 -17.11 16.89
CA GLY A 58 -14.03 -16.25 17.95
C GLY A 58 -13.67 -14.81 17.54
N ALA A 59 -13.85 -14.44 16.28
CA ALA A 59 -13.71 -13.06 15.84
C ALA A 59 -14.90 -12.21 16.30
N GLU A 60 -14.62 -10.96 16.68
CA GLU A 60 -15.63 -9.95 16.95
C GLU A 60 -16.03 -9.31 15.60
N GLU A 61 -17.24 -9.63 15.12
CA GLU A 61 -17.79 -8.96 13.94
C GLU A 61 -18.25 -7.56 14.33
N VAL A 62 -17.89 -6.57 13.53
CA VAL A 62 -18.02 -5.16 13.89
C VAL A 62 -18.72 -4.38 12.79
N PHE A 63 -19.74 -3.60 13.20
CA PHE A 63 -20.31 -2.55 12.36
C PHE A 63 -20.03 -1.20 13.01
N PHE A 64 -19.40 -0.29 12.30
CA PHE A 64 -19.01 1.01 12.85
C PHE A 64 -19.37 2.16 11.92
N PRO A 65 -19.68 3.35 12.47
CA PRO A 65 -20.12 4.48 11.68
C PRO A 65 -18.97 5.09 10.85
N ALA A 66 -19.27 5.48 9.63
CA ALA A 66 -18.40 6.24 8.75
C ALA A 66 -19.09 7.54 8.30
N ASN A 67 -18.34 8.36 7.56
CA ASN A 67 -18.88 9.59 7.00
C ASN A 67 -20.13 9.31 6.14
N HIS A 68 -21.01 10.29 6.04
CA HIS A 68 -22.29 10.21 5.32
C HIS A 68 -23.31 9.21 5.90
N ASN A 69 -23.26 8.99 7.21
CA ASN A 69 -24.14 8.06 7.93
C ASN A 69 -24.07 6.61 7.43
N LEU A 70 -22.95 6.23 6.84
CA LEU A 70 -22.71 4.85 6.42
C LEU A 70 -22.28 3.99 7.59
N GLN A 71 -22.66 2.72 7.56
CA GLN A 71 -22.15 1.68 8.41
C GLN A 71 -21.11 0.85 7.64
N LEU A 72 -19.90 0.76 8.15
CA LEU A 72 -18.87 -0.11 7.60
C LEU A 72 -18.76 -1.38 8.43
N HIS A 73 -18.48 -2.46 7.73
CA HIS A 73 -18.29 -3.79 8.30
C HIS A 73 -16.81 -4.09 8.47
N GLY A 74 -16.48 -4.83 9.51
CA GLY A 74 -15.12 -5.30 9.77
C GLY A 74 -15.08 -6.46 10.77
N CYS A 75 -13.91 -6.98 10.99
CA CYS A 75 -13.66 -7.99 12.01
C CYS A 75 -12.49 -7.59 12.91
N TYR A 76 -12.66 -7.81 14.20
CA TYR A 76 -11.60 -7.64 15.18
C TYR A 76 -11.18 -9.01 15.71
N LEU A 77 -9.93 -9.36 15.47
CA LEU A 77 -9.34 -10.63 15.87
C LEU A 77 -8.44 -10.38 17.08
N ARG A 78 -8.73 -11.03 18.18
CA ARG A 78 -7.91 -10.94 19.39
C ARG A 78 -6.73 -11.91 19.28
N THR A 79 -5.59 -11.46 19.77
CA THR A 79 -4.42 -12.32 19.90
C THR A 79 -4.71 -13.53 20.77
N SER A 80 -4.18 -14.69 20.38
CA SER A 80 -4.17 -15.90 21.22
C SER A 80 -3.07 -15.90 22.28
N ALA A 81 -2.13 -14.96 22.22
CA ALA A 81 -1.06 -14.84 23.19
C ALA A 81 -1.55 -14.28 24.54
N ARG A 82 -0.91 -14.72 25.63
CA ARG A 82 -1.27 -14.28 26.99
C ARG A 82 -1.24 -12.77 27.22
N ARG A 83 -0.39 -12.03 26.48
CA ARG A 83 -0.22 -10.57 26.59
C ARG A 83 -0.33 -9.92 25.22
N ARG A 84 -1.21 -8.93 25.10
CA ARG A 84 -1.31 -8.07 23.92
C ARG A 84 -0.09 -7.15 23.83
N LYS A 85 0.53 -7.09 22.66
CA LYS A 85 1.69 -6.24 22.36
C LYS A 85 1.33 -5.02 21.52
N GLY A 86 0.16 -5.02 20.90
CA GLY A 86 -0.32 -3.91 20.08
C GLY A 86 -1.52 -4.31 19.22
N VAL A 87 -2.04 -3.33 18.49
CA VAL A 87 -3.14 -3.50 17.54
C VAL A 87 -2.66 -3.13 16.15
N ILE A 88 -3.03 -3.91 15.15
CA ILE A 88 -2.70 -3.68 13.75
C ILE A 88 -3.98 -3.45 12.96
N LEU A 89 -4.09 -2.29 12.31
CA LEU A 89 -5.10 -2.04 11.30
C LEU A 89 -4.68 -2.74 10.00
N PHE A 90 -5.51 -3.67 9.51
CA PHE A 90 -5.26 -4.38 8.26
C PHE A 90 -6.04 -3.75 7.11
N GLY A 91 -5.33 -3.30 6.08
CA GLY A 91 -5.88 -2.74 4.86
C GLY A 91 -6.04 -3.79 3.77
N LEU A 92 -7.28 -4.06 3.38
CA LEU A 92 -7.65 -5.10 2.43
C LEU A 92 -7.34 -4.74 0.97
N GLU A 93 -6.98 -5.73 0.17
CA GLU A 93 -6.92 -5.57 -1.28
C GLU A 93 -8.30 -5.33 -1.90
N PHE A 94 -8.31 -4.82 -3.14
CA PHE A 94 -9.54 -4.51 -3.85
C PHE A 94 -10.40 -5.75 -4.11
N GLY A 95 -11.67 -5.73 -3.69
CA GLY A 95 -12.64 -6.82 -3.91
C GLY A 95 -12.59 -7.96 -2.88
N SER A 96 -11.70 -7.88 -1.92
CA SER A 96 -11.57 -8.79 -0.77
C SER A 96 -12.62 -8.49 0.31
N ASN A 97 -12.70 -9.35 1.34
CA ASN A 97 -13.52 -9.12 2.53
C ASN A 97 -12.65 -9.13 3.80
N CYS A 98 -13.20 -8.69 4.94
CA CYS A 98 -12.44 -8.56 6.18
C CYS A 98 -11.82 -9.88 6.66
N TRP A 99 -12.46 -11.01 6.39
CA TRP A 99 -12.00 -12.34 6.77
C TRP A 99 -10.74 -12.80 6.03
N SER A 100 -10.43 -12.22 4.88
CA SER A 100 -9.25 -12.57 4.09
C SER A 100 -7.92 -12.09 4.69
N CYS A 101 -7.96 -11.37 5.81
CA CYS A 101 -6.75 -10.95 6.52
C CYS A 101 -6.04 -12.12 7.20
N LEU A 102 -6.74 -13.22 7.52
CA LEU A 102 -6.23 -14.29 8.37
C LEU A 102 -4.89 -14.88 7.89
N PRO A 103 -4.71 -15.29 6.63
CA PRO A 103 -3.43 -15.88 6.17
C PRO A 103 -2.22 -14.95 6.37
N TYR A 104 -2.44 -13.64 6.30
CA TYR A 104 -1.39 -12.64 6.54
C TYR A 104 -1.10 -12.41 8.02
N CYS A 105 -2.06 -12.73 8.90
CA CYS A 105 -2.08 -12.27 10.28
C CYS A 105 -1.97 -13.39 11.33
N GLU A 106 -2.07 -14.67 10.96
CA GLU A 106 -2.01 -15.80 11.90
C GLU A 106 -0.78 -15.74 12.82
N ASN A 107 0.39 -15.51 12.24
CA ASN A 107 1.63 -15.42 13.00
C ASN A 107 1.66 -14.18 13.91
N LEU A 108 1.04 -13.07 13.51
CA LEU A 108 0.90 -11.86 14.34
C LEU A 108 -0.04 -12.11 15.53
N LEU A 109 -1.19 -12.75 15.27
CA LEU A 109 -2.15 -13.16 16.32
C LEU A 109 -1.50 -14.07 17.35
N ALA A 110 -0.75 -15.08 16.92
CA ALA A 110 -0.02 -15.98 17.80
C ALA A 110 1.06 -15.28 18.64
N ASN A 111 1.56 -14.15 18.19
CA ASN A 111 2.67 -13.43 18.80
C ASN A 111 2.30 -12.15 19.57
N GLY A 112 1.02 -11.91 19.84
CA GLY A 112 0.57 -10.83 20.73
C GLY A 112 -0.06 -9.62 20.06
N PHE A 113 -0.32 -9.65 18.76
CA PHE A 113 -0.95 -8.52 18.06
C PHE A 113 -2.41 -8.81 17.77
N ASP A 114 -3.30 -7.92 18.19
CA ASP A 114 -4.69 -7.89 17.74
C ASP A 114 -4.75 -7.33 16.31
N ILE A 115 -5.72 -7.80 15.54
CA ILE A 115 -5.91 -7.38 14.15
C ILE A 115 -7.30 -6.79 13.98
N PHE A 116 -7.39 -5.63 13.37
CA PHE A 116 -8.65 -5.07 12.89
C PHE A 116 -8.62 -4.93 11.39
N ALA A 117 -9.45 -5.69 10.69
CA ALA A 117 -9.67 -5.60 9.26
C ALA A 117 -11.07 -5.08 8.95
N PHE A 118 -11.23 -4.24 7.94
CA PHE A 118 -12.52 -3.65 7.59
C PHE A 118 -12.70 -3.53 6.08
N GLU A 119 -13.94 -3.52 5.67
CA GLU A 119 -14.36 -3.35 4.29
C GLU A 119 -14.71 -1.89 4.04
N THR A 120 -14.23 -1.33 2.93
CA THR A 120 -14.61 0.02 2.53
C THR A 120 -16.02 0.03 1.97
N ARG A 121 -16.66 1.19 1.88
CA ARG A 121 -18.00 1.34 1.29
C ARG A 121 -18.14 0.63 -0.05
N ASN A 122 -19.30 0.10 -0.35
CA ASN A 122 -19.60 -0.66 -1.58
C ASN A 122 -18.76 -1.93 -1.76
N GLN A 123 -18.20 -2.49 -0.67
CA GLN A 123 -17.48 -3.76 -0.66
C GLN A 123 -17.96 -4.63 0.51
N GLY A 124 -18.02 -5.96 0.28
CA GLY A 124 -18.44 -6.92 1.28
C GLY A 124 -19.81 -6.60 1.88
N GLU A 125 -19.89 -6.60 3.20
CA GLU A 125 -21.09 -6.28 4.00
C GLU A 125 -21.18 -4.79 4.39
N SER A 126 -20.19 -3.97 4.01
CA SER A 126 -20.26 -2.53 4.22
C SER A 126 -21.34 -1.89 3.39
N GLN A 127 -22.06 -0.92 3.98
CA GLN A 127 -23.13 -0.21 3.28
C GLN A 127 -22.64 0.46 2.00
N SER A 128 -23.54 0.48 1.03
CA SER A 128 -23.31 1.12 -0.25
C SER A 128 -23.60 2.62 -0.19
N SER A 129 -22.76 3.38 -0.86
CA SER A 129 -22.98 4.80 -1.13
C SER A 129 -23.50 4.97 -2.55
N ASP A 130 -24.70 5.55 -2.69
CA ASP A 130 -25.33 5.74 -3.99
C ASP A 130 -24.45 6.57 -4.94
N GLY A 131 -24.39 6.11 -6.19
CA GLY A 131 -23.65 6.80 -7.25
C GLY A 131 -22.11 6.63 -7.17
N TYR A 132 -21.60 5.86 -6.22
CA TYR A 132 -20.19 5.48 -6.15
C TYR A 132 -19.98 4.01 -6.50
N GLU A 133 -19.13 3.74 -7.46
CA GLU A 133 -18.63 2.41 -7.79
C GLU A 133 -17.13 2.36 -7.48
N PRO A 134 -16.66 1.40 -6.63
CA PRO A 134 -15.26 1.30 -6.28
C PRO A 134 -14.37 1.10 -7.49
N LEU A 135 -13.33 1.92 -7.59
CA LEU A 135 -12.28 1.82 -8.59
C LEU A 135 -11.09 1.06 -8.03
N GLN A 136 -10.24 0.53 -8.89
CA GLN A 136 -8.95 -0.02 -8.44
C GLN A 136 -8.04 1.05 -7.79
N TRP A 137 -8.20 2.30 -8.16
CA TRP A 137 -7.45 3.46 -7.63
C TRP A 137 -8.05 3.91 -6.31
N VAL A 138 -7.18 4.34 -5.40
CA VAL A 138 -7.65 4.93 -4.14
C VAL A 138 -8.27 6.29 -4.41
N THR A 139 -9.46 6.49 -3.87
CA THR A 139 -10.19 7.77 -3.91
C THR A 139 -10.26 8.38 -2.51
N ASN A 140 -10.85 9.59 -2.41
CA ASN A 140 -11.16 10.18 -1.11
C ASN A 140 -12.10 9.32 -0.27
N PHE A 141 -12.92 8.46 -0.88
CA PHE A 141 -13.87 7.61 -0.15
C PHE A 141 -13.16 6.51 0.64
N GLU A 142 -12.21 5.78 0.06
CA GLU A 142 -11.43 4.80 0.80
C GLU A 142 -10.53 5.46 1.86
N LEU A 143 -10.03 6.67 1.59
CA LEU A 143 -9.31 7.45 2.59
C LEU A 143 -10.21 7.83 3.79
N GLU A 144 -11.44 8.27 3.52
CA GLU A 144 -12.42 8.62 4.56
C GLU A 144 -12.82 7.38 5.37
N ASP A 145 -13.08 6.25 4.71
CA ASP A 145 -13.40 4.99 5.37
C ASP A 145 -12.27 4.50 6.27
N THR A 146 -11.02 4.58 5.79
CA THR A 146 -9.85 4.24 6.60
C THR A 146 -9.70 5.16 7.82
N LYS A 147 -10.01 6.44 7.69
CA LYS A 147 -10.04 7.36 8.84
C LYS A 147 -11.13 7.00 9.84
N SER A 148 -12.30 6.58 9.37
CA SER A 148 -13.38 6.11 10.24
C SER A 148 -12.97 4.84 10.99
N ALA A 149 -12.25 3.92 10.34
CA ALA A 149 -11.68 2.73 10.97
C ALA A 149 -10.64 3.10 12.05
N LEU A 150 -9.78 4.08 11.80
CA LEU A 150 -8.85 4.59 12.81
C LEU A 150 -9.59 5.25 13.98
N GLN A 151 -10.65 6.01 13.71
CA GLN A 151 -11.47 6.62 14.75
C GLN A 151 -12.20 5.56 15.58
N TYR A 152 -12.71 4.50 14.96
CA TYR A 152 -13.29 3.35 15.66
C TYR A 152 -12.27 2.74 16.63
N LEU A 153 -11.04 2.45 16.19
CA LEU A 153 -9.98 1.90 17.02
C LEU A 153 -9.62 2.82 18.20
N LYS A 154 -9.62 4.14 18.00
CA LYS A 154 -9.38 5.11 19.09
C LYS A 154 -10.49 5.14 20.14
N ASN A 155 -11.71 4.87 19.71
CA ASN A 155 -12.90 4.94 20.58
C ASN A 155 -13.24 3.61 21.25
N ARG A 156 -12.51 2.53 20.96
CA ARG A 156 -12.71 1.25 21.63
C ARG A 156 -12.40 1.35 23.13
N PRO A 157 -13.15 0.64 24.00
CA PRO A 157 -12.83 0.58 25.43
C PRO A 157 -11.42 0.02 25.71
N ASP A 158 -10.94 -0.85 24.84
CA ASP A 158 -9.62 -1.50 24.90
C ASP A 158 -8.62 -0.87 23.90
N ALA A 159 -8.84 0.38 23.49
CA ALA A 159 -7.95 1.12 22.60
C ALA A 159 -6.50 1.10 23.11
N ASP A 160 -5.54 0.97 22.19
CA ASP A 160 -4.13 1.10 22.56
C ASP A 160 -3.74 2.59 22.60
N PRO A 161 -3.42 3.13 23.79
CA PRO A 161 -3.09 4.55 23.93
C PRO A 161 -1.81 4.91 23.18
N SER A 162 -0.92 3.94 22.95
CA SER A 162 0.32 4.13 22.22
C SER A 162 0.11 4.23 20.70
N GLY A 163 -1.06 3.84 20.20
CA GLY A 163 -1.37 3.83 18.79
C GLY A 163 -1.25 2.45 18.15
N VAL A 164 -1.49 2.39 16.83
CA VAL A 164 -1.62 1.15 16.08
C VAL A 164 -0.54 1.02 15.00
N GLY A 165 -0.27 -0.22 14.57
CA GLY A 165 0.44 -0.51 13.34
C GLY A 165 -0.50 -0.50 12.13
N LEU A 166 0.03 -0.32 10.95
CA LEU A 166 -0.68 -0.53 9.69
C LEU A 166 -0.03 -1.69 8.93
N PHE A 167 -0.83 -2.66 8.55
CA PHE A 167 -0.45 -3.69 7.59
C PHE A 167 -1.45 -3.66 6.43
N GLY A 168 -0.99 -3.34 5.24
CA GLY A 168 -1.92 -3.12 4.13
C GLY A 168 -1.48 -3.75 2.81
N ILE A 169 -2.43 -4.41 2.15
CA ILE A 169 -2.21 -5.08 0.88
C ILE A 169 -2.78 -4.21 -0.25
N SER A 170 -1.97 -3.99 -1.29
CA SER A 170 -2.38 -3.33 -2.53
C SER A 170 -3.13 -2.00 -2.30
N LYS A 171 -4.39 -1.89 -2.73
CA LYS A 171 -5.24 -0.71 -2.57
C LYS A 171 -5.44 -0.33 -1.09
N GLY A 172 -5.65 -1.33 -0.22
CA GLY A 172 -5.84 -1.09 1.22
C GLY A 172 -4.59 -0.51 1.88
N GLY A 173 -3.40 -1.00 1.51
CA GLY A 173 -2.15 -0.42 1.95
C GLY A 173 -1.98 1.03 1.49
N SER A 174 -2.36 1.32 0.24
CA SER A 174 -2.30 2.68 -0.31
C SER A 174 -3.26 3.65 0.41
N ALA A 175 -4.49 3.22 0.72
CA ALA A 175 -5.47 3.98 1.50
C ALA A 175 -4.99 4.18 2.95
N GLY A 176 -4.44 3.13 3.55
CA GLY A 176 -3.85 3.16 4.88
C GLY A 176 -2.72 4.17 5.01
N LEU A 177 -1.76 4.19 4.09
CA LEU A 177 -0.66 5.17 4.09
C LEU A 177 -1.15 6.60 3.92
N LEU A 178 -2.20 6.82 3.11
CA LEU A 178 -2.83 8.14 2.96
C LEU A 178 -3.49 8.63 4.26
N ALA A 179 -4.21 7.75 4.96
CA ALA A 179 -4.83 8.05 6.25
C ALA A 179 -3.76 8.29 7.32
N ALA A 180 -2.78 7.41 7.42
CA ALA A 180 -1.66 7.51 8.36
C ALA A 180 -0.82 8.79 8.19
N ALA A 181 -0.70 9.32 6.98
CA ALA A 181 -0.02 10.60 6.74
C ALA A 181 -0.74 11.80 7.37
N GLN A 182 -1.99 11.63 7.80
CA GLN A 182 -2.84 12.65 8.43
C GLN A 182 -3.16 12.32 9.89
N ASP A 183 -2.78 11.13 10.36
CA ASP A 183 -3.08 10.65 11.71
C ASP A 183 -1.84 10.04 12.36
N PRO A 184 -1.29 10.67 13.41
CA PRO A 184 -0.12 10.17 14.12
C PRO A 184 -0.39 8.92 14.97
N TYR A 185 -1.64 8.53 15.15
CA TYR A 185 -2.01 7.32 15.87
C TYR A 185 -1.47 6.04 15.22
N VAL A 186 -1.21 6.06 13.90
CA VAL A 186 -0.52 4.96 13.20
C VAL A 186 0.99 5.15 13.33
N ARG A 187 1.67 4.23 14.03
CA ARG A 187 3.08 4.34 14.44
C ARG A 187 4.08 3.75 13.47
N CYS A 188 3.72 2.69 12.78
CA CYS A 188 4.61 1.98 11.84
C CYS A 188 3.79 1.33 10.72
N PHE A 189 4.44 1.00 9.61
CA PHE A 189 3.76 0.60 8.39
C PHE A 189 4.44 -0.59 7.72
N VAL A 190 3.67 -1.65 7.47
CA VAL A 190 4.03 -2.72 6.54
C VAL A 190 3.06 -2.67 5.37
N THR A 191 3.56 -2.75 4.15
CA THR A 191 2.72 -2.77 2.96
C THR A 191 3.24 -3.78 1.95
N ASP A 192 2.31 -4.45 1.24
CA ASP A 192 2.62 -5.37 0.16
C ASP A 192 1.85 -4.97 -1.10
N GLY A 193 2.54 -4.87 -2.24
CA GLY A 193 1.94 -4.56 -3.53
C GLY A 193 1.33 -3.17 -3.66
N VAL A 194 1.71 -2.20 -2.80
CA VAL A 194 1.12 -0.85 -2.84
C VAL A 194 1.55 -0.05 -4.05
N PHE A 195 0.67 0.84 -4.47
CA PHE A 195 0.89 1.71 -5.62
C PHE A 195 0.25 3.08 -5.41
N ALA A 196 0.70 4.06 -6.19
CA ALA A 196 0.17 5.41 -6.16
C ALA A 196 -0.33 5.85 -7.54
N THR A 197 -1.50 6.48 -7.59
CA THR A 197 -2.21 6.82 -8.82
C THR A 197 -1.32 7.53 -9.85
N TYR A 198 -0.58 8.55 -9.42
CA TYR A 198 0.18 9.38 -10.36
C TYR A 198 1.53 8.79 -10.75
N THR A 199 2.15 8.00 -9.89
CA THR A 199 3.39 7.27 -10.21
C THR A 199 3.11 6.13 -11.18
N THR A 200 1.98 5.45 -11.01
CA THR A 200 1.56 4.30 -11.82
C THR A 200 0.89 4.72 -13.13
N MET A 201 0.31 5.92 -13.19
CA MET A 201 -0.51 6.40 -14.31
C MET A 201 0.15 6.25 -15.68
N VAL A 202 1.39 6.71 -15.84
CA VAL A 202 2.07 6.69 -17.16
C VAL A 202 2.45 5.28 -17.61
N PRO A 203 3.13 4.46 -16.78
CA PRO A 203 3.40 3.07 -17.13
C PRO A 203 2.12 2.27 -17.43
N TYR A 204 1.06 2.49 -16.67
CA TYR A 204 -0.23 1.86 -16.88
C TYR A 204 -0.86 2.25 -18.23
N MET A 205 -0.89 3.54 -18.56
CA MET A 205 -1.36 4.01 -19.85
C MET A 205 -0.54 3.46 -21.02
N ARG A 206 0.79 3.39 -20.88
CA ARG A 206 1.66 2.80 -21.92
C ARG A 206 1.30 1.33 -22.17
N LYS A 207 1.11 0.54 -21.11
CA LYS A 207 0.66 -0.85 -21.22
C LYS A 207 -0.64 -0.96 -22.03
N TRP A 208 -1.62 -0.12 -21.74
CA TRP A 208 -2.89 -0.15 -22.43
C TRP A 208 -2.81 0.35 -23.89
N VAL A 209 -1.95 1.32 -24.17
CA VAL A 209 -1.71 1.78 -25.54
C VAL A 209 -1.12 0.65 -26.40
N THR A 210 -0.26 -0.21 -25.88
CA THR A 210 0.23 -1.39 -26.62
C THR A 210 -0.85 -2.41 -26.93
N ILE A 211 -1.91 -2.47 -26.11
CA ILE A 211 -3.06 -3.37 -26.30
C ILE A 211 -4.07 -2.79 -27.30
N TYR A 212 -4.37 -1.49 -27.20
CA TYR A 212 -5.43 -0.85 -27.98
C TYR A 212 -4.98 -0.17 -29.30
N SER A 213 -3.69 -0.05 -29.55
CA SER A 213 -3.17 0.63 -30.72
C SER A 213 -2.09 -0.14 -31.44
N ASP A 214 -2.35 -0.53 -32.67
CA ASP A 214 -1.37 -1.17 -33.57
C ASP A 214 -0.34 -0.18 -34.14
N LYS A 215 -0.52 1.13 -33.84
CA LYS A 215 0.34 2.18 -34.39
C LYS A 215 1.63 2.30 -33.58
N TYR A 216 2.71 1.73 -34.10
CA TYR A 216 4.04 1.75 -33.50
C TYR A 216 4.50 3.15 -33.02
N TRP A 217 4.23 4.20 -33.81
CA TRP A 217 4.60 5.55 -33.40
C TRP A 217 3.89 6.06 -32.15
N ILE A 218 2.64 5.64 -31.91
CA ILE A 218 1.91 5.97 -30.67
C ILE A 218 2.56 5.25 -29.48
N GLN A 219 2.97 3.99 -29.66
CA GLN A 219 3.56 3.19 -28.59
C GLN A 219 4.94 3.71 -28.18
N VAL A 220 5.78 4.11 -29.16
CA VAL A 220 7.21 4.38 -28.96
C VAL A 220 7.55 5.86 -28.97
N LEU A 221 6.97 6.65 -29.89
CA LEU A 221 7.38 8.04 -30.10
C LEU A 221 6.65 9.06 -29.24
N LEU A 222 5.53 8.68 -28.59
CA LEU A 222 4.82 9.63 -27.74
C LEU A 222 5.64 9.95 -26.46
N PRO A 223 6.00 11.22 -26.26
CA PRO A 223 6.75 11.64 -25.08
C PRO A 223 5.96 11.42 -23.78
N THR A 224 6.68 11.17 -22.68
CA THR A 224 6.09 10.94 -21.35
C THR A 224 5.18 12.09 -20.90
N TRP A 225 5.46 13.33 -21.27
CA TRP A 225 4.63 14.48 -20.87
C TRP A 225 3.24 14.44 -21.49
N ILE A 226 3.08 13.89 -22.71
CA ILE A 226 1.78 13.69 -23.36
C ILE A 226 0.95 12.68 -22.56
N TYR A 227 1.53 11.54 -22.18
CA TYR A 227 0.87 10.55 -21.34
C TYR A 227 0.44 11.17 -19.98
N ARG A 228 1.32 11.95 -19.36
CA ARG A 228 1.00 12.66 -18.09
C ARG A 228 -0.16 13.63 -18.27
N TRP A 229 -0.19 14.37 -19.36
CA TRP A 229 -1.24 15.36 -19.62
C TRP A 229 -2.58 14.67 -19.86
N PHE A 230 -2.64 13.67 -20.75
CA PHE A 230 -3.84 12.90 -21.02
C PHE A 230 -4.32 12.14 -19.78
N GLY A 231 -3.43 11.51 -19.04
CA GLY A 231 -3.75 10.82 -17.80
C GLY A 231 -4.40 11.76 -16.77
N LYS A 232 -3.84 12.95 -16.60
CA LYS A 232 -4.44 13.98 -15.71
C LYS A 232 -5.81 14.43 -16.20
N LEU A 233 -6.00 14.60 -17.52
CA LEU A 233 -7.32 14.94 -18.07
C LEU A 233 -8.32 13.81 -17.87
N GLY A 234 -7.91 12.56 -18.11
CA GLY A 234 -8.74 11.38 -17.89
C GLY A 234 -9.15 11.25 -16.42
N LEU A 235 -8.19 11.35 -15.49
CA LEU A 235 -8.48 11.34 -14.05
C LEU A 235 -9.40 12.50 -13.63
N LYS A 236 -9.19 13.70 -14.18
CA LYS A 236 -10.06 14.85 -13.89
C LYS A 236 -11.49 14.63 -14.39
N ARG A 237 -11.67 14.02 -15.56
CA ARG A 237 -12.99 13.67 -16.10
C ARG A 237 -13.63 12.56 -15.27
N LEU A 238 -12.89 11.49 -14.98
CA LEU A 238 -13.35 10.39 -14.14
C LEU A 238 -13.73 10.87 -12.74
N SER A 239 -12.95 11.79 -12.16
CA SER A 239 -13.24 12.43 -10.88
C SER A 239 -14.62 13.15 -10.88
N ARG A 240 -14.98 13.80 -12.00
CA ARG A 240 -16.29 14.45 -12.14
C ARG A 240 -17.41 13.43 -12.34
N GLU A 241 -17.21 12.43 -13.21
CA GLU A 241 -18.18 11.38 -13.51
C GLU A 241 -18.53 10.54 -12.29
N LYS A 242 -17.50 10.15 -11.52
CA LYS A 242 -17.65 9.33 -10.29
C LYS A 242 -17.76 10.17 -9.01
N ARG A 243 -17.82 11.49 -9.11
CA ARG A 243 -17.92 12.43 -7.96
C ARG A 243 -16.88 12.16 -6.87
N CYS A 244 -15.67 11.71 -7.26
CA CYS A 244 -14.58 11.37 -6.35
C CYS A 244 -13.32 12.20 -6.62
N ARG A 245 -12.33 12.10 -5.74
CA ARG A 245 -10.99 12.72 -5.89
C ARG A 245 -9.93 11.65 -5.74
N PHE A 246 -8.82 11.81 -6.45
CA PHE A 246 -7.67 10.92 -6.35
C PHE A 246 -6.59 11.59 -5.49
N PRO A 247 -6.42 11.18 -4.22
CA PRO A 247 -5.42 11.76 -3.34
C PRO A 247 -4.00 11.41 -3.80
N HIS A 248 -3.05 12.30 -3.48
CA HIS A 248 -1.65 12.14 -3.87
C HIS A 248 -0.86 11.35 -2.81
N LEU A 249 -0.81 10.03 -2.92
CA LEU A 249 0.02 9.20 -2.04
C LEU A 249 1.51 9.56 -2.18
N GLU A 250 1.95 9.95 -3.36
CA GLU A 250 3.32 10.39 -3.64
C GLU A 250 3.78 11.60 -2.80
N ARG A 251 2.82 12.41 -2.33
CA ARG A 251 3.08 13.52 -1.42
C ARG A 251 2.90 13.10 0.03
N ALA A 252 1.90 12.27 0.29
CA ALA A 252 1.55 11.80 1.63
C ALA A 252 2.66 10.93 2.24
N ILE A 253 3.27 10.03 1.46
CA ILE A 253 4.28 9.08 1.93
C ILE A 253 5.52 9.78 2.55
N ARG A 254 5.81 11.01 2.12
CA ARG A 254 6.90 11.81 2.72
C ARG A 254 6.63 12.24 4.15
N LYS A 255 5.35 12.32 4.54
CA LYS A 255 4.90 12.76 5.86
C LYS A 255 4.87 11.63 6.88
N LEU A 256 5.11 10.38 6.46
CA LEU A 256 5.15 9.25 7.36
C LEU A 256 6.36 9.29 8.29
N ALA A 257 7.50 9.78 7.80
CA ALA A 257 8.70 9.92 8.62
C ALA A 257 8.47 10.85 9.82
N PRO A 258 9.08 10.56 10.98
CA PRO A 258 10.11 9.55 11.23
C PRO A 258 9.59 8.14 11.56
N ARG A 259 8.33 7.85 11.29
CA ARG A 259 7.71 6.54 11.56
C ARG A 259 8.21 5.49 10.54
N PRO A 260 8.59 4.28 11.01
CA PRO A 260 9.21 3.26 10.16
C PRO A 260 8.23 2.67 9.14
N LEU A 261 8.73 2.44 7.93
CA LEU A 261 8.01 1.88 6.79
C LEU A 261 8.77 0.67 6.22
N LEU A 262 8.09 -0.47 6.12
CA LEU A 262 8.50 -1.62 5.32
C LEU A 262 7.57 -1.73 4.10
N MET A 263 8.13 -1.65 2.89
CA MET A 263 7.40 -1.93 1.66
C MET A 263 7.87 -3.25 1.06
N ILE A 264 6.94 -4.17 0.86
CA ILE A 264 7.15 -5.47 0.23
C ILE A 264 6.53 -5.41 -1.18
N HIS A 265 7.18 -6.04 -2.15
CA HIS A 265 6.69 -6.09 -3.52
C HIS A 265 7.20 -7.33 -4.25
N GLY A 266 6.43 -7.86 -5.20
CA GLY A 266 6.83 -9.01 -6.01
C GLY A 266 7.68 -8.62 -7.22
N SER A 267 8.79 -9.32 -7.48
CA SER A 267 9.67 -9.02 -8.63
C SER A 267 9.04 -9.38 -9.97
N ALA A 268 8.11 -10.34 -9.99
CA ALA A 268 7.37 -10.77 -11.18
C ALA A 268 5.97 -10.11 -11.30
N ASP A 269 5.71 -9.03 -10.56
CA ASP A 269 4.44 -8.31 -10.65
C ASP A 269 4.31 -7.61 -12.00
N THR A 270 3.42 -8.13 -12.83
CA THR A 270 3.11 -7.56 -14.15
C THR A 270 1.96 -6.56 -14.12
N TYR A 271 1.22 -6.50 -12.99
CA TYR A 271 0.11 -5.58 -12.81
C TYR A 271 0.58 -4.23 -12.29
N ILE A 272 1.28 -4.21 -11.19
CA ILE A 272 2.02 -3.06 -10.67
C ILE A 272 3.51 -3.42 -10.76
N LYS A 273 4.16 -3.01 -11.82
CA LYS A 273 5.55 -3.37 -12.03
C LYS A 273 6.45 -2.87 -10.89
N PRO A 274 7.52 -3.59 -10.54
CA PRO A 274 8.44 -3.22 -9.46
C PRO A 274 8.93 -1.78 -9.53
N GLU A 275 9.20 -1.27 -10.74
CA GLU A 275 9.69 0.10 -10.93
C GLU A 275 8.67 1.16 -10.48
N MET A 276 7.37 0.83 -10.49
CA MET A 276 6.31 1.73 -9.99
C MET A 276 6.33 1.80 -8.46
N ALA A 277 6.52 0.65 -7.81
CA ALA A 277 6.66 0.56 -6.35
C ALA A 277 7.95 1.23 -5.87
N GLU A 278 9.07 0.99 -6.53
CA GLU A 278 10.33 1.67 -6.25
C GLU A 278 10.24 3.19 -6.41
N ALA A 279 9.58 3.66 -7.49
CA ALA A 279 9.38 5.08 -7.72
C ALA A 279 8.55 5.74 -6.61
N LEU A 280 7.62 5.01 -5.99
CA LEU A 280 6.89 5.45 -4.81
C LEU A 280 7.80 5.39 -3.56
N PHE A 281 8.51 4.28 -3.35
CA PHE A 281 9.45 4.09 -2.23
C PHE A 281 10.53 5.17 -2.19
N LYS A 282 11.10 5.55 -3.33
CA LYS A 282 12.09 6.65 -3.42
C LYS A 282 11.56 7.98 -2.88
N LYS A 283 10.25 8.18 -2.84
CA LYS A 283 9.61 9.39 -2.28
C LYS A 283 9.44 9.34 -0.76
N ALA A 284 9.41 8.17 -0.16
CA ALA A 284 9.38 8.04 1.29
C ALA A 284 10.70 8.53 1.90
N ARG A 285 10.61 9.08 3.14
CA ARG A 285 11.78 9.46 3.95
C ARG A 285 12.14 8.33 4.91
N HIS A 286 13.35 8.34 5.43
CA HIS A 286 13.81 7.38 6.44
C HIS A 286 13.10 7.58 7.80
N PRO A 287 12.96 6.47 8.59
CA PRO A 287 13.42 5.10 8.32
C PRO A 287 12.47 4.35 7.38
N LYS A 288 13.03 3.69 6.37
CA LYS A 288 12.28 2.91 5.39
C LYS A 288 13.09 1.72 4.88
N GLN A 289 12.39 0.63 4.59
CA GLN A 289 12.96 -0.61 4.03
C GLN A 289 12.14 -1.04 2.83
N PHE A 290 12.77 -1.63 1.82
CA PHE A 290 12.13 -2.19 0.65
C PHE A 290 12.58 -3.63 0.48
N TRP A 291 11.62 -4.54 0.40
CA TRP A 291 11.88 -5.95 0.14
C TRP A 291 11.21 -6.38 -1.17
N LEU A 292 12.03 -6.76 -2.13
CA LEU A 292 11.58 -7.31 -3.40
C LEU A 292 11.61 -8.84 -3.30
N VAL A 293 10.43 -9.46 -3.29
CA VAL A 293 10.27 -10.92 -3.22
C VAL A 293 10.42 -11.50 -4.60
N GLU A 294 11.47 -12.30 -4.80
CA GLU A 294 11.81 -12.86 -6.10
C GLU A 294 10.74 -13.84 -6.59
N GLY A 295 10.34 -13.71 -7.87
CA GLY A 295 9.33 -14.56 -8.50
C GLY A 295 7.87 -14.30 -8.09
N ALA A 296 7.62 -13.47 -7.08
CA ALA A 296 6.26 -13.18 -6.65
C ALA A 296 5.54 -12.27 -7.64
N LYS A 297 4.30 -12.60 -7.96
CA LYS A 297 3.36 -11.73 -8.71
C LYS A 297 2.63 -10.79 -7.75
N HIS A 298 1.68 -9.99 -8.28
CA HIS A 298 0.90 -9.05 -7.48
C HIS A 298 0.18 -9.77 -6.32
N ASN A 299 0.39 -9.31 -5.10
CA ASN A 299 -0.17 -9.86 -3.85
C ASN A 299 0.15 -11.35 -3.61
N GLN A 300 1.23 -11.87 -4.18
CA GLN A 300 1.67 -13.27 -3.99
C GLN A 300 2.97 -13.40 -3.18
N ALA A 301 3.44 -12.31 -2.58
CA ALA A 301 4.68 -12.35 -1.80
C ALA A 301 4.59 -13.33 -0.62
N LEU A 302 3.45 -13.38 0.08
CA LEU A 302 3.20 -14.36 1.16
C LEU A 302 3.28 -15.79 0.65
N GLN A 303 2.67 -16.12 -0.51
CA GLN A 303 2.65 -17.49 -1.04
C GLN A 303 4.05 -17.95 -1.49
N ILE A 304 4.87 -17.03 -1.99
CA ILE A 304 6.21 -17.35 -2.50
C ILE A 304 7.25 -17.41 -1.38
N ALA A 305 7.25 -16.43 -0.47
CA ALA A 305 8.25 -16.35 0.59
C ALA A 305 7.80 -17.03 1.90
N GLY A 306 6.52 -17.44 2.04
CA GLY A 306 6.03 -18.27 3.15
C GLY A 306 6.47 -17.76 4.53
N ASP A 307 7.18 -18.61 5.26
CA ASP A 307 7.64 -18.31 6.63
C ASP A 307 8.57 -17.10 6.69
N GLU A 308 9.42 -16.87 5.69
CA GLU A 308 10.29 -15.69 5.64
C GLU A 308 9.48 -14.40 5.61
N TYR A 309 8.37 -14.38 4.84
CA TYR A 309 7.45 -13.25 4.81
C TYR A 309 6.82 -13.01 6.18
N GLN A 310 6.31 -14.07 6.81
CA GLN A 310 5.67 -13.97 8.12
C GLN A 310 6.66 -13.51 9.20
N GLN A 311 7.89 -14.03 9.20
CA GLN A 311 8.92 -13.61 10.14
C GLN A 311 9.38 -12.17 9.91
N CYS A 312 9.56 -11.74 8.67
CA CYS A 312 9.94 -10.37 8.34
C CYS A 312 8.89 -9.38 8.86
N VAL A 313 7.60 -9.63 8.59
CA VAL A 313 6.48 -8.80 9.06
C VAL A 313 6.38 -8.80 10.58
N LEU A 314 6.47 -9.97 11.21
CA LEU A 314 6.43 -10.12 12.68
C LEU A 314 7.56 -9.35 13.36
N ASN A 315 8.79 -9.52 12.88
CA ASN A 315 9.96 -8.85 13.44
C ASN A 315 9.85 -7.33 13.32
N PHE A 316 9.34 -6.85 12.20
CA PHE A 316 9.09 -5.43 12.02
C PHE A 316 8.11 -4.87 13.07
N PHE A 317 6.96 -5.52 13.29
CA PHE A 317 6.00 -5.06 14.30
C PHE A 317 6.51 -5.26 15.72
N LYS A 318 7.25 -6.33 16.03
CA LYS A 318 7.91 -6.50 17.33
C LYS A 318 8.87 -5.35 17.65
N SER A 319 9.63 -4.91 16.65
CA SER A 319 10.62 -3.83 16.83
C SER A 319 10.02 -2.43 16.93
N HIS A 320 8.84 -2.21 16.33
CA HIS A 320 8.33 -0.85 16.14
C HIS A 320 6.96 -0.58 16.77
N LEU A 321 6.20 -1.61 17.11
CA LEU A 321 4.87 -1.48 17.69
C LEU A 321 4.80 -2.03 19.10
N ALA A 322 5.46 -3.15 19.40
CA ALA A 322 5.45 -3.71 20.75
C ALA A 322 6.08 -2.72 21.74
N PRO A 323 5.57 -2.67 22.99
CA PRO A 323 6.24 -1.93 24.04
C PRO A 323 7.68 -2.43 24.17
N GLN A 324 8.65 -1.54 24.20
CA GLN A 324 10.02 -1.92 24.54
C GLN A 324 9.97 -2.53 25.96
N GLU A 325 10.36 -3.78 26.11
CA GLU A 325 10.59 -4.34 27.42
C GLU A 325 11.71 -3.52 28.06
N ASP A 326 11.37 -2.87 29.16
CA ASP A 326 12.33 -2.09 29.90
C ASP A 326 13.37 -3.11 30.45
N GLU A 327 14.53 -3.22 29.82
CA GLU A 327 15.67 -4.04 30.29
C GLU A 327 16.13 -3.63 31.70
N ARG A 328 15.46 -2.65 32.31
CA ARG A 328 15.74 -2.11 33.65
C ARG A 328 14.86 -2.66 34.77
N THR A 329 14.11 -3.74 34.54
CA THR A 329 13.58 -4.46 35.71
C THR A 329 14.73 -5.25 36.32
N PRO A 330 15.31 -4.81 37.42
CA PRO A 330 16.37 -5.58 38.06
C PRO A 330 15.75 -6.93 38.43
N VAL A 331 16.35 -8.00 37.94
CA VAL A 331 16.08 -9.34 38.46
C VAL A 331 16.21 -9.21 39.97
N ARG A 332 15.11 -9.32 40.72
CA ARG A 332 15.15 -9.49 42.16
C ARG A 332 15.99 -10.74 42.36
N ILE A 333 17.27 -10.55 42.63
CA ILE A 333 18.15 -11.61 43.16
C ILE A 333 17.48 -12.04 44.46
N ARG A 334 16.90 -13.23 44.47
CA ARG A 334 16.49 -13.87 45.71
C ARG A 334 17.74 -14.02 46.56
N ASP A 335 17.63 -13.59 47.80
CA ASP A 335 18.71 -13.69 48.80
C ASP A 335 19.35 -15.06 48.78
N PRO A 336 20.70 -15.14 48.97
CA PRO A 336 21.47 -16.37 48.88
C PRO A 336 21.20 -17.38 49.98
N GLU A 337 20.32 -17.14 50.92
CA GLU A 337 20.09 -18.02 52.10
C GLU A 337 19.12 -19.19 51.87
N SER A 338 18.58 -19.39 50.65
CA SER A 338 17.70 -20.56 50.39
C SER A 338 18.36 -21.68 49.56
N LEU A 339 19.64 -21.65 49.34
CA LEU A 339 20.40 -22.71 48.60
C LEU A 339 21.45 -23.43 49.47
N ALA A 340 21.06 -23.76 50.69
CA ALA A 340 21.79 -24.77 51.42
C ALA A 340 20.83 -25.97 51.56
N ASN A 341 20.77 -26.79 50.51
CA ASN A 341 20.46 -28.22 50.55
C ASN A 341 19.95 -28.67 49.15
N GLY A 342 20.73 -29.59 48.54
CA GLY A 342 20.20 -30.40 47.41
C GLY A 342 21.03 -30.31 46.12
N GLU A 343 22.11 -31.01 46.16
CA GLU A 343 22.63 -31.94 45.11
C GLU A 343 22.78 -31.50 43.64
N LEU A 344 24.04 -31.66 43.25
CA LEU A 344 24.53 -31.71 41.88
C LEU A 344 23.81 -32.77 41.01
N GLU A 345 23.36 -32.39 39.82
CA GLU A 345 23.49 -33.32 38.68
C GLU A 345 23.85 -32.60 37.39
N LYS A 346 24.81 -33.16 36.74
CA LYS A 346 25.37 -32.79 35.45
C LYS A 346 24.41 -33.17 34.34
N GLN A 347 24.23 -32.32 33.33
CA GLN A 347 24.22 -32.82 31.95
C GLN A 347 24.71 -31.79 30.94
N LYS A 348 25.66 -32.25 30.15
CA LYS A 348 26.26 -31.62 28.97
C LYS A 348 25.32 -31.67 27.77
N GLY A 349 25.41 -30.66 26.93
CA GLY A 349 25.39 -30.86 25.49
C GLY A 349 24.13 -30.48 24.74
N SER A 350 24.16 -29.38 24.07
CA SER A 350 24.15 -29.34 22.60
C SER A 350 24.16 -27.89 22.10
N GLU A 351 25.27 -27.52 21.50
CA GLU A 351 25.36 -26.35 20.62
C GLU A 351 24.49 -26.61 19.38
N SER A 352 23.55 -25.75 19.13
CA SER A 352 22.87 -25.66 17.85
C SER A 352 23.33 -24.39 17.14
N LEU A 353 24.03 -24.58 16.03
CA LEU A 353 24.49 -23.54 15.13
C LEU A 353 23.30 -22.73 14.61
N MET A 354 23.25 -21.45 14.92
CA MET A 354 22.47 -20.49 14.17
C MET A 354 23.23 -20.06 12.92
N VAL A 355 22.67 -20.39 11.76
CA VAL A 355 23.11 -19.85 10.47
C VAL A 355 22.45 -18.49 10.30
N PRO A 356 23.18 -17.39 10.05
CA PRO A 356 22.57 -16.11 9.80
C PRO A 356 21.95 -16.08 8.40
N VAL A 357 20.63 -15.90 8.32
CA VAL A 357 19.92 -15.66 7.07
C VAL A 357 20.25 -14.26 6.56
N SER A 358 20.95 -14.19 5.45
CA SER A 358 21.35 -12.94 4.79
C SER A 358 20.16 -12.36 4.00
N LEU A 359 19.45 -11.40 4.60
CA LEU A 359 18.46 -10.58 3.89
C LEU A 359 19.21 -9.63 2.93
N LYS A 360 18.99 -9.79 1.63
CA LYS A 360 19.45 -8.80 0.64
C LYS A 360 18.57 -7.56 0.70
N PHE A 361 18.94 -6.60 1.53
CA PHE A 361 18.40 -5.26 1.50
C PHE A 361 19.16 -4.42 0.47
N LEU A 362 18.45 -3.63 -0.32
CA LEU A 362 19.10 -2.63 -1.16
C LEU A 362 19.76 -1.58 -0.26
N PRO A 363 21.07 -1.28 -0.48
CA PRO A 363 21.77 -0.31 0.36
C PRO A 363 21.17 1.09 0.26
N PRO A 364 21.27 1.90 1.30
CA PRO A 364 20.94 3.30 1.23
C PRO A 364 22.01 4.02 0.42
N ASN A 365 21.65 4.62 -0.69
CA ASN A 365 22.43 5.48 -1.57
C ASN A 365 23.00 4.87 -2.86
N SER A 366 22.42 5.30 -3.90
CA SER A 366 23.09 6.01 -5.00
C SER A 366 22.04 6.86 -5.73
#